data_86fb55975d0583cb499ecc7b41891980
#
_entry.id   86fb55975d0583cb499ecc7b41891980
#
_cell.length_a   1.000
_cell.length_b   1.000
_cell.length_c   1.000
_cell.angle_alpha   90.00
_cell.angle_beta   90.00
_cell.angle_gamma   90.00
#
_symmetry.space_group_name_H-M   'P 1'
#
loop_
_entity.id
_entity.type
_entity.pdbx_description
1 polymer ?
#
loop_
_entity_poly.entity_id
_entity_poly.type
_entity_poly.pdbx_seq_one_letter_code
_entity_poly.pdbx_strand_id
1 'polypeptide(L)'
;MGHTFSLRAYRIRAVKRLWALILLLPIALGKTYLVPIEGEIDPALAVFVEQALARAEREGASGVAFLIDTPGGRVDAAIRTSDRILQTPLPTLAVVQNAFSAGALIALSCRQIVMLPGSEIGAALPVVALPLREPRAADQKVISALKGKFRAVAEARGRPVELAEAMVDPNLEVPGLSAKGEPLPLSADKAVELKVADLKAASLYEALQAAGFSPEVERLAPGPRVQVARFLTSSTVAGLLLALG
;
A
#
# COMPACT_ATOMS: atom_id res chain seq x y z
N MET A 1 -67.66 25.75 20.30
CA MET A 1 -66.32 26.07 20.82
C MET A 1 -65.52 24.77 20.82
N GLY A 2 -64.72 24.56 19.79
CA GLY A 2 -63.93 23.32 19.61
C GLY A 2 -62.45 23.64 19.77
N HIS A 3 -61.82 23.00 20.71
CA HIS A 3 -60.35 23.05 20.89
C HIS A 3 -59.70 21.89 20.12
N THR A 4 -59.16 22.19 18.95
CA THR A 4 -58.25 21.28 18.24
C THR A 4 -56.83 21.43 18.75
N PHE A 5 -56.40 20.49 19.61
CA PHE A 5 -55.02 20.43 20.09
C PHE A 5 -54.09 19.85 19.00
N SER A 6 -53.08 20.63 18.63
CA SER A 6 -52.13 20.33 17.57
C SER A 6 -51.10 19.28 17.99
N LEU A 7 -51.25 18.06 17.50
CA LEU A 7 -50.27 16.92 17.64
C LEU A 7 -49.02 17.02 16.74
N ARG A 8 -48.90 18.12 15.96
CA ARG A 8 -47.78 18.27 15.01
C ARG A 8 -46.46 18.71 15.64
N ALA A 9 -46.47 19.32 16.81
CA ALA A 9 -45.24 19.85 17.42
C ALA A 9 -44.41 18.81 18.19
N TYR A 10 -44.99 17.67 18.58
CA TYR A 10 -44.31 16.65 19.37
C TYR A 10 -43.45 15.69 18.54
N ARG A 11 -43.83 15.43 17.27
CA ARG A 11 -43.09 14.51 16.39
C ARG A 11 -41.74 15.05 15.90
N ILE A 12 -41.61 16.36 15.74
CA ILE A 12 -40.38 16.98 15.19
C ILE A 12 -39.27 17.08 16.24
N ARG A 13 -39.60 17.21 17.52
CA ARG A 13 -38.61 17.25 18.60
C ARG A 13 -38.02 15.87 18.96
N ALA A 14 -38.79 14.81 18.81
CA ALA A 14 -38.32 13.44 19.06
C ALA A 14 -37.33 12.95 17.98
N VAL A 15 -37.59 13.29 16.71
CA VAL A 15 -36.71 12.92 15.59
C VAL A 15 -35.37 13.67 15.67
N LYS A 16 -35.34 14.95 16.03
CA LYS A 16 -34.08 15.69 16.20
C LYS A 16 -33.21 15.17 17.35
N ARG A 17 -33.81 14.63 18.41
CA ARG A 17 -33.05 14.01 19.51
C ARG A 17 -32.51 12.63 19.14
N LEU A 18 -33.18 11.88 18.26
CA LEU A 18 -32.70 10.58 17.77
C LEU A 18 -31.48 10.73 16.84
N TRP A 19 -31.45 11.78 16.00
CA TRP A 19 -30.29 12.07 15.15
C TRP A 19 -29.06 12.57 15.94
N ALA A 20 -29.25 13.23 17.07
CA ALA A 20 -28.16 13.62 17.97
C ALA A 20 -27.55 12.43 18.73
N LEU A 21 -28.30 11.33 18.91
CA LEU A 21 -27.81 10.10 19.57
C LEU A 21 -26.99 9.22 18.61
N ILE A 22 -27.22 9.30 17.29
CA ILE A 22 -26.50 8.54 16.28
C ILE A 22 -25.08 9.12 16.04
N LEU A 23 -24.84 10.39 16.36
CA LEU A 23 -23.54 11.06 16.26
C LEU A 23 -22.58 10.76 17.44
N LEU A 24 -23.01 9.99 18.43
CA LEU A 24 -22.22 9.57 19.60
C LEU A 24 -21.99 8.05 19.65
N LEU A 25 -22.07 7.35 18.50
CA LEU A 25 -21.43 6.03 18.44
C LEU A 25 -19.93 6.25 18.66
N PRO A 26 -19.35 5.68 19.75
CA PRO A 26 -17.89 5.70 19.86
C PRO A 26 -17.36 5.02 18.60
N ILE A 27 -16.65 5.77 17.78
CA ILE A 27 -15.74 5.18 16.81
C ILE A 27 -14.92 4.22 17.67
N ALA A 28 -15.06 2.94 17.45
CA ALA A 28 -14.26 1.95 18.14
C ALA A 28 -12.81 2.36 17.94
N LEU A 29 -12.18 2.87 18.99
CA LEU A 29 -10.80 3.32 19.02
C LEU A 29 -9.89 2.08 19.02
N GLY A 30 -9.99 1.28 17.96
CA GLY A 30 -9.00 0.25 17.69
C GLY A 30 -7.67 0.94 17.35
N LYS A 31 -6.58 0.36 17.82
CA LYS A 31 -5.24 0.84 17.47
C LYS A 31 -4.93 0.64 15.98
N THR A 32 -4.05 1.45 15.45
CA THR A 32 -3.46 1.28 14.12
C THR A 32 -2.28 0.31 14.22
N TYR A 33 -2.25 -0.73 13.40
CA TYR A 33 -1.07 -1.56 13.25
C TYR A 33 -0.14 -0.97 12.19
N LEU A 34 1.12 -0.73 12.56
CA LEU A 34 2.17 -0.27 11.65
C LEU A 34 3.03 -1.46 11.22
N VAL A 35 3.01 -1.75 9.92
CA VAL A 35 3.73 -2.87 9.30
C VAL A 35 4.85 -2.32 8.42
N PRO A 36 6.12 -2.52 8.76
CA PRO A 36 7.23 -2.08 7.92
C PRO A 36 7.39 -2.99 6.69
N ILE A 37 7.52 -2.37 5.52
CA ILE A 37 7.91 -2.98 4.25
C ILE A 37 9.27 -2.40 3.90
N GLU A 38 10.32 -2.96 4.48
CA GLU A 38 11.68 -2.43 4.39
C GLU A 38 12.60 -3.44 3.69
N GLY A 39 13.51 -2.92 2.85
CA GLY A 39 14.48 -3.71 2.10
C GLY A 39 13.84 -4.52 0.98
N GLU A 40 14.48 -5.64 0.58
CA GLU A 40 14.00 -6.48 -0.52
C GLU A 40 12.67 -7.18 -0.20
N ILE A 41 11.75 -7.17 -1.15
CA ILE A 41 10.48 -7.89 -1.06
C ILE A 41 10.71 -9.35 -1.44
N ASP A 42 10.62 -10.21 -0.43
CA ASP A 42 10.86 -11.65 -0.52
C ASP A 42 9.64 -12.47 -0.01
N PRO A 43 9.61 -13.79 -0.20
CA PRO A 43 8.52 -14.63 0.29
C PRO A 43 8.31 -14.57 1.81
N ALA A 44 9.36 -14.35 2.59
CA ALA A 44 9.25 -14.26 4.05
C ALA A 44 8.59 -12.95 4.48
N LEU A 45 8.84 -11.85 3.77
CA LEU A 45 8.11 -10.59 3.94
C LEU A 45 6.61 -10.77 3.63
N ALA A 46 6.27 -11.49 2.56
CA ALA A 46 4.88 -11.77 2.22
C ALA A 46 4.17 -12.53 3.35
N VAL A 47 4.82 -13.54 3.93
CA VAL A 47 4.31 -14.27 5.11
C VAL A 47 4.15 -13.36 6.32
N PHE A 48 5.10 -12.46 6.56
CA PHE A 48 5.00 -11.49 7.65
C PHE A 48 3.78 -10.57 7.49
N VAL A 49 3.56 -10.03 6.29
CA VAL A 49 2.39 -9.17 6.01
C VAL A 49 1.08 -9.94 6.19
N GLU A 50 1.01 -11.18 5.73
CA GLU A 50 -0.18 -12.03 5.95
C GLU A 50 -0.48 -12.24 7.44
N GLN A 51 0.55 -12.56 8.23
CA GLN A 51 0.42 -12.74 9.69
C GLN A 51 0.02 -11.44 10.38
N ALA A 52 0.60 -10.30 9.96
CA ALA A 52 0.29 -8.98 10.49
C ALA A 52 -1.17 -8.60 10.23
N LEU A 53 -1.65 -8.76 8.99
CA LEU A 53 -3.05 -8.51 8.63
C LEU A 53 -4.02 -9.44 9.37
N ALA A 54 -3.71 -10.74 9.43
CA ALA A 54 -4.54 -11.70 10.16
C ALA A 54 -4.59 -11.39 11.66
N ARG A 55 -3.50 -10.90 12.25
CA ARG A 55 -3.48 -10.44 13.65
C ARG A 55 -4.34 -9.20 13.83
N ALA A 56 -4.16 -8.19 12.96
CA ALA A 56 -4.92 -6.94 13.02
C ALA A 56 -6.44 -7.20 12.91
N GLU A 57 -6.86 -8.10 12.02
CA GLU A 57 -8.26 -8.51 11.86
C GLU A 57 -8.81 -9.19 13.11
N ARG A 58 -8.06 -10.14 13.70
CA ARG A 58 -8.51 -10.85 14.93
C ARG A 58 -8.60 -9.94 16.15
N GLU A 59 -7.70 -8.94 16.24
CA GLU A 59 -7.64 -8.04 17.39
C GLU A 59 -8.53 -6.79 17.20
N GLY A 60 -9.28 -6.69 16.08
CA GLY A 60 -10.21 -5.60 15.84
C GLY A 60 -9.51 -4.25 15.65
N ALA A 61 -8.38 -4.23 14.92
CA ALA A 61 -7.66 -3.02 14.61
C ALA A 61 -8.55 -1.99 13.90
N SER A 62 -8.31 -0.69 14.11
CA SER A 62 -8.97 0.39 13.37
C SER A 62 -8.47 0.50 11.93
N GLY A 63 -7.25 0.00 11.66
CA GLY A 63 -6.63 -0.04 10.35
C GLY A 63 -5.20 -0.52 10.40
N VAL A 64 -4.61 -0.71 9.21
CA VAL A 64 -3.22 -1.12 9.03
C VAL A 64 -2.50 -0.11 8.15
N ALA A 65 -1.40 0.45 8.65
CA ALA A 65 -0.50 1.34 7.91
C ALA A 65 0.77 0.57 7.54
N PHE A 66 1.14 0.62 6.28
CA PHE A 66 2.38 0.06 5.75
C PHE A 66 3.39 1.19 5.55
N LEU A 67 4.50 1.17 6.29
CA LEU A 67 5.63 2.07 6.05
C LEU A 67 6.51 1.43 4.99
N ILE A 68 6.56 2.03 3.80
CA ILE A 68 7.18 1.44 2.62
C ILE A 68 8.49 2.16 2.30
N ASP A 69 9.60 1.43 2.44
CA ASP A 69 10.95 1.84 2.06
C ASP A 69 11.69 0.66 1.41
N THR A 70 11.53 0.49 0.10
CA THR A 70 11.99 -0.70 -0.61
C THR A 70 12.47 -0.38 -2.02
N PRO A 71 13.59 -0.97 -2.45
CA PRO A 71 14.01 -0.95 -3.86
C PRO A 71 13.18 -1.92 -4.73
N GLY A 72 12.30 -2.72 -4.13
CA GLY A 72 11.54 -3.76 -4.81
C GLY A 72 11.94 -5.17 -4.40
N GLY A 73 11.77 -6.13 -5.29
CA GLY A 73 12.13 -7.53 -5.03
C GLY A 73 11.33 -8.50 -5.89
N ARG A 74 11.01 -9.67 -5.37
CA ARG A 74 10.39 -10.75 -6.12
C ARG A 74 8.94 -10.43 -6.49
N VAL A 75 8.62 -10.65 -7.76
CA VAL A 75 7.27 -10.41 -8.33
C VAL A 75 6.21 -11.30 -7.67
N ASP A 76 6.51 -12.59 -7.42
CA ASP A 76 5.57 -13.51 -6.78
C ASP A 76 5.23 -13.10 -5.33
N ALA A 77 6.22 -12.66 -4.56
CA ALA A 77 6.03 -12.15 -3.21
C ALA A 77 5.21 -10.83 -3.21
N ALA A 78 5.47 -9.95 -4.16
CA ALA A 78 4.72 -8.71 -4.33
C ALA A 78 3.25 -8.95 -4.68
N ILE A 79 2.98 -9.86 -5.62
CA ILE A 79 1.60 -10.24 -6.00
C ILE A 79 0.87 -10.84 -4.79
N ARG A 80 1.50 -11.77 -4.07
CA ARG A 80 0.92 -12.38 -2.86
C ARG A 80 0.58 -11.35 -1.79
N THR A 81 1.49 -10.40 -1.54
CA THR A 81 1.28 -9.30 -0.61
C THR A 81 0.15 -8.38 -1.06
N SER A 82 0.15 -8.00 -2.34
CA SER A 82 -0.89 -7.19 -2.98
C SER A 82 -2.28 -7.83 -2.81
N ASP A 83 -2.41 -9.11 -3.14
CA ASP A 83 -3.67 -9.83 -3.05
C ASP A 83 -4.20 -9.86 -1.61
N ARG A 84 -3.33 -10.09 -0.65
CA ARG A 84 -3.71 -10.10 0.76
C ARG A 84 -4.15 -8.72 1.26
N ILE A 85 -3.53 -7.63 0.81
CA ILE A 85 -3.94 -6.25 1.12
C ILE A 85 -5.29 -5.92 0.45
N LEU A 86 -5.52 -6.38 -0.77
CA LEU A 86 -6.81 -6.17 -1.44
C LEU A 86 -7.98 -6.89 -0.74
N GLN A 87 -7.72 -8.05 -0.12
CA GLN A 87 -8.72 -8.91 0.52
C GLN A 87 -9.08 -8.47 1.95
N THR A 88 -8.23 -7.70 2.63
CA THR A 88 -8.54 -7.30 4.01
C THR A 88 -9.73 -6.35 4.08
N PRO A 89 -10.67 -6.55 5.01
CA PRO A 89 -11.77 -5.61 5.25
C PRO A 89 -11.29 -4.31 5.92
N LEU A 90 -10.12 -4.34 6.57
CA LEU A 90 -9.59 -3.21 7.32
C LEU A 90 -9.21 -2.03 6.39
N PRO A 91 -9.33 -0.78 6.86
CA PRO A 91 -8.67 0.35 6.23
C PRO A 91 -7.17 0.11 6.09
N THR A 92 -6.61 0.40 4.90
CA THR A 92 -5.17 0.23 4.63
C THR A 92 -4.57 1.52 4.13
N LEU A 93 -3.41 1.89 4.66
CA LEU A 93 -2.65 3.08 4.31
C LEU A 93 -1.23 2.69 3.90
N ALA A 94 -0.77 3.15 2.75
CA ALA A 94 0.65 3.15 2.40
C ALA A 94 1.25 4.51 2.78
N VAL A 95 2.25 4.52 3.65
CA VAL A 95 3.10 5.68 3.93
C VAL A 95 4.43 5.44 3.21
N VAL A 96 4.66 6.20 2.15
CA VAL A 96 5.75 5.94 1.21
C VAL A 96 6.96 6.81 1.53
N GLN A 97 8.10 6.16 1.82
CA GLN A 97 9.44 6.74 1.80
C GLN A 97 10.07 6.47 0.44
N ASN A 98 10.11 5.20 0.00
CA ASN A 98 10.47 4.77 -1.35
C ASN A 98 9.64 3.53 -1.69
N ALA A 99 8.93 3.55 -2.81
CA ALA A 99 8.11 2.42 -3.26
C ALA A 99 8.47 2.08 -4.72
N PHE A 100 9.68 1.55 -4.90
CA PHE A 100 10.14 1.14 -6.22
C PHE A 100 9.71 -0.28 -6.58
N SER A 101 9.51 -0.54 -7.87
CA SER A 101 9.27 -1.87 -8.42
C SER A 101 8.11 -2.59 -7.72
N ALA A 102 8.38 -3.74 -7.10
CA ALA A 102 7.40 -4.50 -6.31
C ALA A 102 6.74 -3.67 -5.19
N GLY A 103 7.44 -2.67 -4.63
CA GLY A 103 6.91 -1.73 -3.64
C GLY A 103 5.78 -0.87 -4.16
N ALA A 104 5.84 -0.45 -5.43
CA ALA A 104 4.77 0.30 -6.07
C ALA A 104 3.47 -0.50 -6.14
N LEU A 105 3.54 -1.79 -6.49
CA LEU A 105 2.37 -2.67 -6.50
C LEU A 105 1.73 -2.78 -5.10
N ILE A 106 2.54 -2.92 -4.07
CA ILE A 106 2.08 -3.00 -2.67
C ILE A 106 1.41 -1.68 -2.26
N ALA A 107 2.04 -0.54 -2.55
CA ALA A 107 1.48 0.78 -2.26
C ALA A 107 0.13 0.98 -2.97
N LEU A 108 0.06 0.70 -4.28
CA LEU A 108 -1.16 0.81 -5.08
C LEU A 108 -2.30 -0.08 -4.56
N SER A 109 -1.99 -1.19 -3.87
CA SER A 109 -2.98 -2.09 -3.30
C SER A 109 -3.67 -1.54 -2.05
N CYS A 110 -3.08 -0.54 -1.40
CA CYS A 110 -3.68 0.12 -0.23
C CYS A 110 -4.85 1.04 -0.62
N ARG A 111 -5.78 1.24 0.32
CA ARG A 111 -6.93 2.15 0.10
C ARG A 111 -6.48 3.60 -0.01
N GLN A 112 -5.48 3.98 0.79
CA GLN A 112 -4.90 5.32 0.77
C GLN A 112 -3.38 5.23 0.62
N ILE A 113 -2.79 6.23 -0.05
CA ILE A 113 -1.35 6.39 -0.22
C ILE A 113 -0.97 7.81 0.19
N VAL A 114 -0.06 7.92 1.15
CA VAL A 114 0.54 9.17 1.59
C VAL A 114 2.02 9.16 1.26
N MET A 115 2.47 10.18 0.56
CA MET A 115 3.87 10.35 0.17
C MET A 115 4.61 11.19 1.22
N LEU A 116 5.78 10.76 1.65
CA LEU A 116 6.67 11.55 2.51
C LEU A 116 7.58 12.48 1.66
N PRO A 117 8.24 13.48 2.27
CA PRO A 117 9.12 14.38 1.53
C PRO A 117 10.28 13.62 0.87
N GLY A 118 10.52 13.91 -0.42
CA GLY A 118 11.58 13.26 -1.19
C GLY A 118 11.27 11.82 -1.62
N SER A 119 10.06 11.33 -1.35
CA SER A 119 9.64 9.97 -1.72
C SER A 119 9.34 9.83 -3.20
N GLU A 120 9.47 8.59 -3.68
CA GLU A 120 9.13 8.19 -5.05
C GLU A 120 8.34 6.89 -5.08
N ILE A 121 7.56 6.71 -6.16
CA ILE A 121 6.77 5.51 -6.42
C ILE A 121 6.81 5.16 -7.90
N GLY A 122 6.96 3.87 -8.25
CA GLY A 122 6.92 3.39 -9.63
C GLY A 122 8.14 2.61 -10.04
N ALA A 123 8.63 2.81 -11.28
CA ALA A 123 9.79 2.14 -11.88
C ALA A 123 9.75 0.61 -11.71
N ALA A 124 8.63 -0.02 -12.14
CA ALA A 124 8.31 -1.41 -11.85
C ALA A 124 8.55 -2.38 -13.03
N LEU A 125 9.48 -2.05 -13.93
CA LEU A 125 9.88 -2.96 -15.01
C LEU A 125 10.48 -4.25 -14.39
N PRO A 126 9.90 -5.43 -14.66
CA PRO A 126 10.45 -6.67 -14.15
C PRO A 126 11.78 -6.99 -14.84
N VAL A 127 12.77 -7.37 -14.04
CA VAL A 127 14.10 -7.74 -14.52
C VAL A 127 14.43 -9.18 -14.13
N VAL A 128 15.22 -9.85 -14.98
CA VAL A 128 15.82 -11.15 -14.69
C VAL A 128 17.25 -10.91 -14.25
N ALA A 129 17.53 -11.21 -12.97
CA ALA A 129 18.88 -11.21 -12.44
C ALA A 129 19.50 -12.61 -12.63
N LEU A 130 20.66 -12.67 -13.28
CA LEU A 130 21.44 -13.88 -13.45
C LEU A 130 22.77 -13.73 -12.72
N PRO A 131 23.30 -14.78 -12.09
CA PRO A 131 24.62 -14.74 -11.48
C PRO A 131 25.67 -14.27 -12.48
N LEU A 132 26.53 -13.34 -12.06
CA LEU A 132 27.66 -12.82 -12.85
C LEU A 132 27.28 -12.15 -14.19
N ARG A 133 26.04 -11.72 -14.35
CA ARG A 133 25.55 -10.95 -15.51
C ARG A 133 24.77 -9.73 -15.07
N GLU A 134 24.77 -8.70 -15.89
CA GLU A 134 23.91 -7.54 -15.66
C GLU A 134 22.42 -7.95 -15.74
N PRO A 135 21.57 -7.40 -14.85
CA PRO A 135 20.13 -7.60 -14.95
C PRO A 135 19.60 -7.14 -16.31
N ARG A 136 18.70 -7.90 -16.89
CA ARG A 136 18.03 -7.53 -18.15
C ARG A 136 16.52 -7.51 -17.95
N ALA A 137 15.81 -6.74 -18.77
CA ALA A 137 14.35 -6.76 -18.80
C ALA A 137 13.84 -8.21 -18.98
N ALA A 138 12.77 -8.53 -18.27
CA ALA A 138 12.10 -9.82 -18.44
C ALA A 138 11.45 -9.92 -19.83
N ASP A 139 11.06 -11.14 -20.20
CA ASP A 139 10.36 -11.38 -21.46
C ASP A 139 9.02 -10.60 -21.51
N GLN A 140 8.61 -10.22 -22.73
CA GLN A 140 7.36 -9.45 -22.96
C GLN A 140 6.13 -10.11 -22.32
N LYS A 141 6.09 -11.44 -22.22
CA LYS A 141 5.01 -12.16 -21.55
C LYS A 141 4.92 -11.82 -20.06
N VAL A 142 6.07 -11.73 -19.38
CA VAL A 142 6.16 -11.39 -17.95
C VAL A 142 5.77 -9.93 -17.74
N ILE A 143 6.28 -9.02 -18.59
CA ILE A 143 5.92 -7.59 -18.56
C ILE A 143 4.41 -7.43 -18.72
N SER A 144 3.81 -8.09 -19.72
CA SER A 144 2.37 -8.01 -20.00
C SER A 144 1.54 -8.55 -18.83
N ALA A 145 1.96 -9.66 -18.20
CA ALA A 145 1.26 -10.22 -17.04
C ALA A 145 1.31 -9.28 -15.83
N LEU A 146 2.48 -8.71 -15.55
CA LEU A 146 2.64 -7.78 -14.43
C LEU A 146 1.89 -6.47 -14.69
N LYS A 147 1.93 -5.94 -15.93
CA LYS A 147 1.13 -4.79 -16.35
C LYS A 147 -0.37 -5.03 -16.11
N GLY A 148 -0.89 -6.19 -16.49
CA GLY A 148 -2.28 -6.59 -16.20
C GLY A 148 -2.59 -6.60 -14.70
N LYS A 149 -1.64 -7.01 -13.86
CA LYS A 149 -1.80 -6.96 -12.39
C LYS A 149 -1.86 -5.52 -11.86
N PHE A 150 -0.99 -4.63 -12.33
CA PHE A 150 -1.01 -3.21 -11.97
C PHE A 150 -2.31 -2.54 -12.40
N ARG A 151 -2.79 -2.82 -13.62
CA ARG A 151 -4.10 -2.38 -14.11
C ARG A 151 -5.21 -2.78 -13.15
N ALA A 152 -5.34 -4.08 -12.84
CA ALA A 152 -6.40 -4.61 -12.00
C ALA A 152 -6.40 -3.99 -10.58
N VAL A 153 -5.21 -3.74 -10.02
CA VAL A 153 -5.06 -3.08 -8.72
C VAL A 153 -5.48 -1.61 -8.79
N ALA A 154 -5.05 -0.89 -9.84
CA ALA A 154 -5.42 0.51 -10.05
C ALA A 154 -6.94 0.66 -10.21
N GLU A 155 -7.58 -0.19 -11.02
CA GLU A 155 -9.03 -0.25 -11.16
C GLU A 155 -9.74 -0.51 -9.83
N ALA A 156 -9.27 -1.50 -9.06
CA ALA A 156 -9.86 -1.85 -7.75
C ALA A 156 -9.75 -0.72 -6.71
N ARG A 157 -8.79 0.18 -6.87
CA ARG A 157 -8.55 1.32 -5.97
C ARG A 157 -8.92 2.68 -6.56
N GLY A 158 -9.49 2.71 -7.78
CA GLY A 158 -9.91 3.95 -8.44
C GLY A 158 -8.74 4.88 -8.79
N ARG A 159 -7.56 4.30 -9.07
CA ARG A 159 -6.35 5.06 -9.45
C ARG A 159 -6.17 5.12 -10.97
N PRO A 160 -5.40 6.09 -11.50
CA PRO A 160 -5.14 6.20 -12.95
C PRO A 160 -4.46 4.95 -13.50
N VAL A 161 -5.19 4.21 -14.32
CA VAL A 161 -4.77 2.90 -14.88
C VAL A 161 -3.56 3.07 -15.79
N GLU A 162 -3.58 4.09 -16.65
CA GLU A 162 -2.53 4.36 -17.63
C GLU A 162 -1.18 4.62 -16.94
N LEU A 163 -1.19 5.33 -15.81
CA LEU A 163 0.03 5.60 -15.05
C LEU A 163 0.54 4.34 -14.34
N ALA A 164 -0.36 3.53 -13.79
CA ALA A 164 0.01 2.26 -13.17
C ALA A 164 0.62 1.29 -14.21
N GLU A 165 0.10 1.26 -15.42
CA GLU A 165 0.66 0.47 -16.52
C GLU A 165 2.02 0.99 -16.99
N ALA A 166 2.19 2.30 -17.10
CA ALA A 166 3.44 2.94 -17.49
C ALA A 166 4.57 2.71 -16.47
N MET A 167 4.25 2.47 -15.19
CA MET A 167 5.24 2.06 -14.20
C MET A 167 5.92 0.73 -14.55
N VAL A 168 5.23 -0.14 -15.31
CA VAL A 168 5.68 -1.51 -15.65
C VAL A 168 6.17 -1.62 -17.08
N ASP A 169 5.48 -0.98 -18.03
CA ASP A 169 5.74 -1.15 -19.46
C ASP A 169 6.52 0.05 -20.02
N PRO A 170 7.81 -0.11 -20.33
CA PRO A 170 8.64 0.98 -20.81
C PRO A 170 8.27 1.44 -22.24
N ASN A 171 7.38 0.73 -22.93
CA ASN A 171 6.86 1.19 -24.23
C ASN A 171 5.75 2.23 -24.11
N LEU A 172 5.18 2.41 -22.91
CA LEU A 172 4.18 3.42 -22.61
C LEU A 172 4.88 4.73 -22.24
N GLU A 173 4.89 5.66 -23.17
CA GLU A 173 5.39 7.00 -22.92
C GLU A 173 4.36 7.86 -22.19
N VAL A 174 4.79 8.56 -21.15
CA VAL A 174 3.96 9.55 -20.46
C VAL A 174 4.61 10.93 -20.69
N PRO A 175 4.02 11.78 -21.55
CA PRO A 175 4.62 13.06 -21.94
C PRO A 175 5.00 13.91 -20.73
N GLY A 176 6.27 14.35 -20.69
CA GLY A 176 6.82 15.17 -19.61
C GLY A 176 7.17 14.43 -18.31
N LEU A 177 7.00 13.09 -18.25
CA LEU A 177 7.29 12.28 -17.07
C LEU A 177 8.23 11.10 -17.34
N SER A 178 8.02 10.35 -18.41
CA SER A 178 8.93 9.27 -18.82
C SER A 178 9.04 9.21 -20.33
N ALA A 179 10.25 8.94 -20.83
CA ALA A 179 10.50 8.70 -22.24
C ALA A 179 10.20 7.24 -22.60
N LYS A 180 10.06 6.99 -23.89
CA LYS A 180 9.96 5.62 -24.39
C LYS A 180 11.24 4.83 -24.08
N GLY A 181 11.09 3.67 -23.48
CA GLY A 181 12.19 2.81 -23.03
C GLY A 181 12.43 2.86 -21.52
N GLU A 182 11.78 3.79 -20.80
CA GLU A 182 11.93 3.98 -19.36
C GLU A 182 10.61 3.69 -18.64
N PRO A 183 10.61 2.86 -17.59
CA PRO A 183 9.43 2.69 -16.75
C PRO A 183 9.18 3.96 -15.93
N LEU A 184 7.92 4.34 -15.72
CA LEU A 184 7.53 5.58 -15.07
C LEU A 184 7.87 5.59 -13.57
N PRO A 185 8.77 6.48 -13.07
CA PRO A 185 8.84 6.87 -11.67
C PRO A 185 8.00 8.14 -11.45
N LEU A 186 7.42 8.29 -10.27
CA LEU A 186 6.72 9.51 -9.86
C LEU A 186 7.28 10.02 -8.54
N SER A 187 7.70 11.27 -8.51
CA SER A 187 7.99 11.98 -7.25
C SER A 187 6.73 12.19 -6.43
N ALA A 188 6.87 12.48 -5.14
CA ALA A 188 5.76 12.74 -4.24
C ALA A 188 4.77 13.78 -4.79
N ASP A 189 5.29 14.89 -5.35
CA ASP A 189 4.45 15.95 -5.92
C ASP A 189 3.66 15.46 -7.12
N LYS A 190 4.31 14.76 -8.04
CA LYS A 190 3.65 14.24 -9.24
C LYS A 190 2.68 13.11 -8.94
N ALA A 191 2.98 12.24 -7.96
CA ALA A 191 2.09 11.17 -7.56
C ALA A 191 0.76 11.73 -7.01
N VAL A 192 0.80 12.82 -6.25
CA VAL A 192 -0.42 13.49 -5.72
C VAL A 192 -1.13 14.29 -6.81
N GLU A 193 -0.40 15.10 -7.60
CA GLU A 193 -0.96 15.87 -8.70
C GLU A 193 -1.74 14.99 -9.69
N LEU A 194 -1.19 13.83 -9.99
CA LEU A 194 -1.76 12.87 -10.94
C LEU A 194 -2.71 11.84 -10.28
N LYS A 195 -3.04 12.00 -9.01
CA LYS A 195 -3.97 11.13 -8.25
C LYS A 195 -3.54 9.66 -8.15
N VAL A 196 -2.26 9.38 -8.30
CA VAL A 196 -1.67 8.07 -7.96
C VAL A 196 -1.55 7.94 -6.44
N ALA A 197 -1.20 9.03 -5.74
CA ALA A 197 -1.26 9.13 -4.29
C ALA A 197 -2.34 10.13 -3.85
N ASP A 198 -2.80 10.02 -2.61
CA ASP A 198 -3.92 10.80 -2.11
C ASP A 198 -3.46 12.15 -1.53
N LEU A 199 -2.33 12.16 -0.80
CA LEU A 199 -1.78 13.38 -0.19
C LEU A 199 -0.28 13.22 0.15
N LYS A 200 0.34 14.36 0.55
CA LYS A 200 1.67 14.39 1.16
C LYS A 200 1.57 14.71 2.64
N ALA A 201 2.49 14.20 3.43
CA ALA A 201 2.66 14.53 4.84
C ALA A 201 4.14 14.68 5.19
N ALA A 202 4.48 15.52 6.16
CA ALA A 202 5.87 15.76 6.53
C ALA A 202 6.47 14.61 7.37
N SER A 203 5.63 13.75 7.96
CA SER A 203 6.06 12.65 8.81
C SER A 203 5.05 11.50 8.81
N LEU A 204 5.47 10.34 9.32
CA LEU A 204 4.57 9.20 9.57
C LEU A 204 3.38 9.59 10.45
N TYR A 205 3.61 10.35 11.52
CA TYR A 205 2.54 10.76 12.43
C TYR A 205 1.50 11.63 11.72
N GLU A 206 1.94 12.62 10.96
CA GLU A 206 1.08 13.47 10.17
C GLU A 206 0.32 12.68 9.09
N ALA A 207 0.99 11.70 8.46
CA ALA A 207 0.37 10.82 7.47
C ALA A 207 -0.79 10.02 8.08
N LEU A 208 -0.60 9.43 9.25
CA LEU A 208 -1.64 8.70 9.97
C LEU A 208 -2.82 9.61 10.32
N GLN A 209 -2.53 10.79 10.87
CA GLN A 209 -3.54 11.76 11.27
C GLN A 209 -4.35 12.26 10.06
N ALA A 210 -3.68 12.68 8.98
CA ALA A 210 -4.31 13.18 7.77
C ALA A 210 -5.16 12.12 7.05
N ALA A 211 -4.75 10.85 7.14
CA ALA A 211 -5.49 9.71 6.59
C ALA A 211 -6.63 9.22 7.51
N GLY A 212 -6.82 9.82 8.70
CA GLY A 212 -7.88 9.44 9.63
C GLY A 212 -7.61 8.16 10.42
N PHE A 213 -6.36 7.75 10.54
CA PHE A 213 -5.95 6.59 11.34
C PHE A 213 -5.78 6.95 12.82
N SER A 214 -6.01 5.97 13.71
CA SER A 214 -5.82 6.15 15.15
C SER A 214 -4.37 6.53 15.46
N PRO A 215 -4.13 7.52 16.35
CA PRO A 215 -2.80 7.88 16.81
C PRO A 215 -2.18 6.81 17.74
N GLU A 216 -3.00 5.90 18.28
CA GLU A 216 -2.49 4.75 19.02
C GLU A 216 -1.94 3.72 18.04
N VAL A 217 -0.61 3.62 17.96
CA VAL A 217 0.10 2.82 16.96
C VAL A 217 0.85 1.68 17.62
N GLU A 218 0.60 0.46 17.16
CA GLU A 218 1.43 -0.70 17.48
C GLU A 218 2.27 -1.09 16.26
N ARG A 219 3.60 -0.89 16.36
CA ARG A 219 4.54 -1.33 15.32
C ARG A 219 4.74 -2.85 15.43
N LEU A 220 4.41 -3.56 14.36
CA LEU A 220 4.69 -4.98 14.25
C LEU A 220 6.11 -5.20 13.74
N ALA A 221 6.72 -6.28 14.18
CA ALA A 221 8.02 -6.73 13.71
C ALA A 221 7.94 -8.17 13.22
N PRO A 222 8.73 -8.54 12.20
CA PRO A 222 8.83 -9.93 11.79
C PRO A 222 9.31 -10.80 12.96
N GLY A 223 8.63 -11.92 13.18
CA GLY A 223 9.06 -12.88 14.21
C GLY A 223 10.42 -13.51 13.88
N PRO A 224 11.10 -14.15 14.86
CA PRO A 224 12.45 -14.69 14.69
C PRO A 224 12.59 -15.65 13.49
N ARG A 225 11.59 -16.48 13.25
CA ARG A 225 11.57 -17.39 12.10
C ARG A 225 11.59 -16.68 10.75
N VAL A 226 10.82 -15.58 10.64
CA VAL A 226 10.79 -14.76 9.43
C VAL A 226 12.12 -14.02 9.26
N GLN A 227 12.71 -13.51 10.35
CA GLN A 227 14.03 -12.86 10.30
C GLN A 227 15.13 -13.82 9.85
N VAL A 228 15.17 -15.02 10.41
CA VAL A 228 16.12 -16.06 9.98
C VAL A 228 15.92 -16.46 8.52
N ALA A 229 14.67 -16.65 8.08
CA ALA A 229 14.37 -16.95 6.69
C ALA A 229 14.86 -15.83 5.76
N ARG A 230 14.58 -14.57 6.07
CA ARG A 230 15.06 -13.40 5.31
C ARG A 230 16.58 -13.32 5.25
N PHE A 231 17.26 -13.58 6.36
CA PHE A 231 18.73 -13.62 6.39
C PHE A 231 19.27 -14.71 5.46
N LEU A 232 18.75 -15.94 5.54
CA LEU A 232 19.21 -17.07 4.72
C LEU A 232 18.90 -16.90 3.22
N THR A 233 17.82 -16.22 2.87
CA THR A 233 17.41 -15.97 1.47
C THR A 233 17.93 -14.66 0.91
N SER A 234 18.64 -13.87 1.71
CA SER A 234 19.19 -12.58 1.25
C SER A 234 20.21 -12.81 0.12
N SER A 235 20.20 -11.91 -0.85
CA SER A 235 21.14 -11.93 -1.99
C SER A 235 22.61 -11.98 -1.55
N THR A 236 22.93 -11.36 -0.41
CA THR A 236 24.28 -11.38 0.18
C THR A 236 24.70 -12.78 0.65
N VAL A 237 23.81 -13.48 1.39
CA VAL A 237 24.10 -14.84 1.87
C VAL A 237 24.11 -15.84 0.73
N ALA A 238 23.17 -15.72 -0.22
CA ALA A 238 23.17 -16.56 -1.42
C ALA A 238 24.45 -16.38 -2.26
N GLY A 239 24.93 -15.13 -2.41
CA GLY A 239 26.19 -14.82 -3.08
C GLY A 239 27.42 -15.41 -2.36
N LEU A 240 27.45 -15.32 -1.03
CA LEU A 240 28.52 -15.94 -0.22
C LEU A 240 28.53 -17.47 -0.34
N LEU A 241 27.38 -18.12 -0.27
CA LEU A 241 27.27 -19.58 -0.43
C LEU A 241 27.71 -20.06 -1.81
N LEU A 242 27.37 -19.29 -2.86
CA LEU A 242 27.83 -19.58 -4.24
C LEU A 242 29.34 -19.35 -4.44
N ALA A 243 29.96 -18.46 -3.67
CA ALA A 243 31.39 -18.20 -3.74
C ALA A 243 32.24 -19.22 -2.96
N LEU A 244 31.64 -19.96 -2.03
CA LEU A 244 32.30 -20.94 -1.17
C LEU A 244 32.12 -22.39 -1.65
N GLY A 245 31.23 -22.65 -2.60
CA GLY A 245 30.91 -23.97 -3.17
C GLY A 245 31.28 -24.07 -4.61
#